data_f2c8484212155459e231a716e326bc91
#
_entry.id   f2c8484212155459e231a716e326bc91
#
_cell.length_a   1.000
_cell.length_b   1.000
_cell.length_c   1.000
_cell.angle_alpha   90.00
_cell.angle_beta   90.00
_cell.angle_gamma   90.00
#
_symmetry.space_group_name_H-M   'P 1'
#
loop_
_entity.id
_entity.type
_entity.pdbx_description
1 polymer ?
#
loop_
_entity_poly.entity_id
_entity_poly.type
_entity_poly.pdbx_seq_one_letter_code
_entity_poly.pdbx_strand_id
1 'polypeptide(L)'
;MIMSLFVFCKNECVDMKYMDVDTAAKYSHAPDYPVVAKAAIAEMVRQCGEVVLDAEDAYIRRGVIVRHMLLPKHLLEAEKIIRYLYETYGNRIYISMMSQYTPVGDIGVRFPELADKVRRKSYRKLLDYAVNLGVEQAFYQEGEVAKESFIPEFYKE
;
A
#
# COMPACT_ATOMS: atom_id res chain seq x y z
N MET A 1 -22.67 13.40 -13.87
CA MET A 1 -22.65 12.38 -14.96
C MET A 1 -21.41 11.52 -14.72
N ILE A 2 -21.57 10.41 -14.02
CA ILE A 2 -20.48 9.49 -13.69
C ILE A 2 -20.21 8.70 -14.97
N MET A 3 -19.07 8.97 -15.60
CA MET A 3 -18.59 8.12 -16.69
C MET A 3 -18.37 6.71 -16.13
N SER A 4 -19.23 5.77 -16.53
CA SER A 4 -19.02 4.36 -16.29
C SER A 4 -17.80 3.91 -17.09
N LEU A 5 -16.65 3.90 -16.45
CA LEU A 5 -15.45 3.29 -17.02
C LEU A 5 -15.66 1.79 -16.93
N PHE A 6 -16.11 1.17 -18.02
CA PHE A 6 -16.09 -0.28 -18.18
C PHE A 6 -14.63 -0.73 -18.34
N VAL A 7 -13.93 -0.86 -17.21
CA VAL A 7 -12.67 -1.57 -17.19
C VAL A 7 -13.02 -3.05 -17.07
N PHE A 8 -12.59 -3.85 -18.02
CA PHE A 8 -12.56 -5.31 -17.87
C PHE A 8 -11.53 -5.65 -16.80
N CYS A 9 -12.02 -5.70 -15.56
CA CYS A 9 -11.19 -5.88 -14.37
C CYS A 9 -10.73 -7.34 -14.31
N LYS A 10 -9.49 -7.60 -14.72
CA LYS A 10 -8.85 -8.87 -14.41
C LYS A 10 -8.12 -8.78 -13.07
N ASN A 11 -7.25 -7.78 -12.89
CA ASN A 11 -6.51 -7.53 -11.65
C ASN A 11 -6.35 -6.03 -11.47
N GLU A 12 -6.73 -5.50 -10.32
CA GLU A 12 -6.53 -4.10 -9.98
C GLU A 12 -5.48 -3.97 -8.88
N CYS A 13 -4.56 -3.02 -9.06
CA CYS A 13 -3.53 -2.72 -8.09
C CYS A 13 -3.59 -1.24 -7.73
N VAL A 14 -3.81 -0.93 -6.46
CA VAL A 14 -4.00 0.42 -5.97
C VAL A 14 -3.16 0.68 -4.73
N ASP A 15 -2.67 1.92 -4.59
CA ASP A 15 -1.92 2.33 -3.41
C ASP A 15 -2.84 2.97 -2.38
N MET A 16 -2.74 2.56 -1.11
CA MET A 16 -3.27 3.29 0.02
C MET A 16 -2.10 3.85 0.83
N LYS A 17 -1.79 5.14 0.60
CA LYS A 17 -0.60 5.79 1.16
C LYS A 17 -0.85 6.35 2.55
N TYR A 18 -2.00 6.99 2.76
CA TYR A 18 -2.35 7.72 3.99
C TYR A 18 -3.76 7.38 4.46
N MET A 19 -3.93 7.31 5.77
CA MET A 19 -5.24 7.24 6.44
C MET A 19 -5.56 8.58 7.11
N ASP A 20 -4.53 9.30 7.52
CA ASP A 20 -4.64 10.56 8.22
C ASP A 20 -4.63 11.75 7.25
N VAL A 21 -5.61 12.65 7.43
CA VAL A 21 -5.80 13.85 6.59
C VAL A 21 -4.60 14.79 6.67
N ASP A 22 -4.05 14.98 7.88
CA ASP A 22 -2.92 15.89 8.09
C ASP A 22 -1.65 15.34 7.44
N THR A 23 -1.43 14.04 7.52
CA THR A 23 -0.31 13.34 6.86
C THR A 23 -0.43 13.46 5.34
N ALA A 24 -1.61 13.26 4.78
CA ALA A 24 -1.88 13.38 3.35
C ALA A 24 -1.69 14.85 2.87
N ALA A 25 -2.19 15.81 3.64
CA ALA A 25 -1.99 17.23 3.34
C ALA A 25 -0.50 17.61 3.39
N LYS A 26 0.21 17.14 4.42
CA LYS A 26 1.63 17.47 4.65
C LYS A 26 2.53 16.96 3.53
N TYR A 27 2.41 15.69 3.13
CA TYR A 27 3.35 15.07 2.20
C TYR A 27 2.91 15.13 0.74
N SER A 28 1.62 15.24 0.47
CA SER A 28 1.07 15.17 -0.89
C SER A 28 0.16 16.35 -1.26
N HIS A 29 -0.05 17.32 -0.36
CA HIS A 29 -0.98 18.45 -0.55
C HIS A 29 -2.40 17.99 -0.94
N ALA A 30 -2.82 16.81 -0.48
CA ALA A 30 -4.09 16.16 -0.82
C ALA A 30 -4.85 15.74 0.44
N PRO A 31 -5.47 16.67 1.18
CA PRO A 31 -6.18 16.35 2.42
C PRO A 31 -7.38 15.43 2.23
N ASP A 32 -7.94 15.38 1.04
CA ASP A 32 -9.05 14.50 0.64
C ASP A 32 -8.62 13.08 0.25
N TYR A 33 -7.30 12.84 0.12
CA TYR A 33 -6.75 11.54 -0.32
C TYR A 33 -7.33 10.34 0.43
N PRO A 34 -7.44 10.30 1.77
CA PRO A 34 -7.96 9.13 2.47
C PRO A 34 -9.41 8.78 2.08
N VAL A 35 -10.24 9.79 1.85
CA VAL A 35 -11.63 9.60 1.43
C VAL A 35 -11.70 9.09 0.01
N VAL A 36 -10.95 9.70 -0.90
CA VAL A 36 -10.90 9.32 -2.32
C VAL A 36 -10.32 7.91 -2.49
N ALA A 37 -9.22 7.59 -1.80
CA ALA A 37 -8.60 6.27 -1.86
C ALA A 37 -9.53 5.16 -1.36
N LYS A 38 -10.23 5.38 -0.24
CA LYS A 38 -11.23 4.44 0.27
C LYS A 38 -12.37 4.20 -0.72
N ALA A 39 -12.89 5.26 -1.33
CA ALA A 39 -13.95 5.15 -2.33
C ALA A 39 -13.47 4.40 -3.59
N ALA A 40 -12.26 4.66 -4.05
CA ALA A 40 -11.66 3.98 -5.18
C ALA A 40 -11.47 2.48 -4.91
N ILE A 41 -10.91 2.10 -3.74
CA ILE A 41 -10.74 0.70 -3.35
C ILE A 41 -12.11 0.00 -3.28
N ALA A 42 -13.12 0.63 -2.67
CA ALA A 42 -14.46 0.07 -2.56
C ALA A 42 -15.07 -0.21 -3.95
N GLU A 43 -14.90 0.71 -4.90
CA GLU A 43 -15.39 0.54 -6.26
C GLU A 43 -14.63 -0.56 -7.01
N MET A 44 -13.30 -0.64 -6.87
CA MET A 44 -12.48 -1.71 -7.45
C MET A 44 -12.91 -3.08 -6.91
N VAL A 45 -13.12 -3.21 -5.60
CA VAL A 45 -13.59 -4.47 -4.99
C VAL A 45 -15.00 -4.82 -5.47
N ARG A 46 -15.89 -3.81 -5.63
CA ARG A 46 -17.23 -4.04 -6.19
C ARG A 46 -17.17 -4.58 -7.62
N GLN A 47 -16.25 -4.10 -8.44
CA GLN A 47 -16.10 -4.50 -9.84
C GLN A 47 -15.38 -5.85 -9.97
N CYS A 48 -14.26 -6.04 -9.26
CA CYS A 48 -13.43 -7.24 -9.38
C CYS A 48 -13.97 -8.43 -8.56
N GLY A 49 -14.69 -8.17 -7.47
CA GLY A 49 -15.10 -9.20 -6.53
C GLY A 49 -13.94 -9.74 -5.68
N GLU A 50 -14.10 -10.95 -5.20
CA GLU A 50 -13.08 -11.63 -4.39
C GLU A 50 -11.88 -12.08 -5.22
N VAL A 51 -10.74 -12.18 -4.55
CA VAL A 51 -9.50 -12.67 -5.18
C VAL A 51 -9.69 -14.11 -5.62
N VAL A 52 -9.29 -14.37 -6.86
CA VAL A 52 -9.25 -15.72 -7.44
C VAL A 52 -7.85 -15.99 -7.94
N LEU A 53 -7.25 -17.05 -7.41
CA LEU A 53 -5.96 -17.55 -7.87
C LEU A 53 -6.13 -18.54 -9.02
N ASP A 54 -5.07 -18.78 -9.78
CA ASP A 54 -5.07 -19.87 -10.74
C ASP A 54 -4.92 -21.23 -10.04
N ALA A 55 -5.05 -22.33 -10.80
CA ALA A 55 -5.05 -23.69 -10.26
C ALA A 55 -3.74 -24.08 -9.55
N GLU A 56 -2.66 -23.35 -9.79
CA GLU A 56 -1.33 -23.56 -9.19
C GLU A 56 -1.03 -22.55 -8.10
N ASP A 57 -1.98 -21.68 -7.75
CA ASP A 57 -1.85 -20.56 -6.80
C ASP A 57 -0.67 -19.63 -7.09
N ALA A 58 -0.20 -19.63 -8.35
CA ALA A 58 0.97 -18.85 -8.76
C ALA A 58 0.62 -17.42 -9.17
N TYR A 59 -0.60 -17.20 -9.66
CA TYR A 59 -1.02 -15.91 -10.20
C TYR A 59 -2.44 -15.55 -9.77
N ILE A 60 -2.65 -14.25 -9.48
CA ILE A 60 -3.98 -13.71 -9.24
C ILE A 60 -4.69 -13.57 -10.60
N ARG A 61 -5.77 -14.31 -10.80
CA ARG A 61 -6.61 -14.25 -12.01
C ARG A 61 -7.59 -13.09 -11.99
N ARG A 62 -8.07 -12.75 -10.81
CA ARG A 62 -9.03 -11.67 -10.58
C ARG A 62 -8.93 -11.20 -9.13
N GLY A 63 -9.17 -9.92 -8.89
CA GLY A 63 -9.25 -9.36 -7.56
C GLY A 63 -8.50 -8.03 -7.42
N VAL A 64 -8.39 -7.55 -6.20
CA VAL A 64 -7.76 -6.29 -5.86
C VAL A 64 -6.54 -6.52 -4.98
N ILE A 65 -5.43 -5.89 -5.35
CA ILE A 65 -4.22 -5.80 -4.53
C ILE A 65 -4.14 -4.36 -4.03
N VAL A 66 -4.19 -4.17 -2.71
CA VAL A 66 -3.94 -2.86 -2.11
C VAL A 66 -2.52 -2.82 -1.58
N ARG A 67 -1.71 -1.91 -2.13
CA ARG A 67 -0.32 -1.71 -1.72
C ARG A 67 -0.24 -0.62 -0.66
N HIS A 68 0.56 -0.86 0.36
CA HIS A 68 0.96 0.14 1.34
C HIS A 68 2.47 0.14 1.52
N MET A 69 3.09 1.30 1.34
CA MET A 69 4.50 1.50 1.63
C MET A 69 4.64 2.12 3.03
N LEU A 70 5.28 1.38 3.93
CA LEU A 70 5.63 1.91 5.25
C LEU A 70 6.59 3.10 5.07
N LEU A 71 6.25 4.24 5.66
CA LEU A 71 7.13 5.40 5.73
C LEU A 71 7.92 5.39 7.05
N PRO A 72 9.14 5.97 7.06
CA PRO A 72 9.92 6.14 8.28
C PRO A 72 9.09 6.87 9.35
N LYS A 73 9.14 6.38 10.59
CA LYS A 73 8.43 6.93 11.78
C LYS A 73 6.89 6.91 11.71
N HIS A 74 6.28 6.29 10.68
CA HIS A 74 4.82 6.22 10.48
C HIS A 74 4.21 4.82 10.71
N LEU A 75 4.79 4.05 11.64
CA LEU A 75 4.29 2.70 11.93
C LEU A 75 2.82 2.69 12.36
N LEU A 76 2.40 3.60 13.26
CA LEU A 76 1.01 3.68 13.72
C LEU A 76 0.02 4.01 12.61
N GLU A 77 0.45 4.83 11.66
CA GLU A 77 -0.33 5.15 10.46
C GLU A 77 -0.51 3.90 9.58
N ALA A 78 0.58 3.16 9.36
CA ALA A 78 0.55 1.91 8.61
C ALA A 78 -0.37 0.86 9.28
N GLU A 79 -0.30 0.70 10.60
CA GLU A 79 -1.18 -0.18 11.36
C GLU A 79 -2.66 0.20 11.20
N LYS A 80 -3.00 1.50 11.20
CA LYS A 80 -4.37 1.96 10.92
C LYS A 80 -4.85 1.59 9.52
N ILE A 81 -3.97 1.70 8.52
CA ILE A 81 -4.28 1.33 7.14
C ILE A 81 -4.54 -0.16 7.03
N ILE A 82 -3.64 -1.01 7.56
CA ILE A 82 -3.80 -2.47 7.53
C ILE A 82 -5.08 -2.88 8.26
N ARG A 83 -5.34 -2.30 9.42
CA ARG A 83 -6.58 -2.55 10.17
C ARG A 83 -7.82 -2.21 9.36
N TYR A 84 -7.88 -1.01 8.78
CA TYR A 84 -9.01 -0.59 7.95
C TYR A 84 -9.26 -1.55 6.78
N LEU A 85 -8.20 -1.94 6.07
CA LEU A 85 -8.31 -2.84 4.93
C LEU A 85 -8.84 -4.21 5.37
N TYR A 86 -8.31 -4.76 6.46
CA TYR A 86 -8.74 -6.05 6.97
C TYR A 86 -10.17 -6.02 7.57
N GLU A 87 -10.51 -5.02 8.38
CA GLU A 87 -11.85 -4.89 8.96
C GLU A 87 -12.94 -4.66 7.90
N THR A 88 -12.58 -3.99 6.78
CA THR A 88 -13.52 -3.69 5.70
C THR A 88 -13.67 -4.85 4.71
N TYR A 89 -12.56 -5.47 4.33
CA TYR A 89 -12.54 -6.43 3.21
C TYR A 89 -12.14 -7.85 3.62
N GLY A 90 -11.56 -8.04 4.81
CA GLY A 90 -11.04 -9.34 5.25
C GLY A 90 -9.97 -9.86 4.30
N ASN A 91 -10.01 -11.18 4.06
CA ASN A 91 -9.13 -11.86 3.12
C ASN A 91 -9.69 -11.93 1.68
N ARG A 92 -10.62 -11.03 1.31
CA ARG A 92 -11.15 -10.92 -0.06
C ARG A 92 -10.26 -10.12 -1.01
N ILE A 93 -9.27 -9.41 -0.45
CA ILE A 93 -8.25 -8.65 -1.17
C ILE A 93 -6.86 -9.14 -0.76
N TYR A 94 -5.85 -8.84 -1.60
CA TYR A 94 -4.45 -8.94 -1.17
C TYR A 94 -3.96 -7.61 -0.62
N ILE A 95 -3.21 -7.67 0.48
CA ILE A 95 -2.54 -6.50 1.06
C ILE A 95 -1.04 -6.65 0.81
N SER A 96 -0.47 -5.74 0.01
CA SER A 96 0.97 -5.72 -0.25
C SER A 96 1.67 -4.72 0.65
N MET A 97 2.41 -5.21 1.64
CA MET A 97 3.17 -4.39 2.57
C MET A 97 4.61 -4.23 2.08
N MET A 98 5.02 -2.98 1.85
CA MET A 98 6.33 -2.65 1.30
C MET A 98 7.16 -1.82 2.28
N SER A 99 8.49 -2.05 2.28
CA SER A 99 9.46 -1.30 3.09
C SER A 99 10.52 -0.57 2.27
N GLN A 100 10.37 -0.53 0.95
CA GLN A 100 11.37 -0.03 0.00
C GLN A 100 11.41 1.50 -0.10
N TYR A 101 10.96 2.22 0.91
CA TYR A 101 11.05 3.67 0.91
C TYR A 101 12.51 4.11 0.80
N THR A 102 12.78 4.98 -0.17
CA THR A 102 14.07 5.64 -0.35
C THR A 102 13.82 7.15 -0.45
N PRO A 103 14.43 7.98 0.40
CA PRO A 103 14.33 9.43 0.27
C PRO A 103 14.96 9.88 -1.06
N VAL A 104 14.24 10.72 -1.82
CA VAL A 104 14.68 11.22 -3.12
C VAL A 104 14.74 12.74 -3.08
N GLY A 105 15.74 13.33 -3.72
CA GLY A 105 15.91 14.78 -3.81
C GLY A 105 16.01 15.45 -2.45
N ASP A 106 15.29 16.55 -2.26
CA ASP A 106 15.29 17.37 -1.05
C ASP A 106 14.31 16.92 0.04
N ILE A 107 13.70 15.74 -0.11
CA ILE A 107 12.63 15.27 0.79
C ILE A 107 13.08 15.25 2.26
N GLY A 108 14.31 14.85 2.53
CA GLY A 108 14.86 14.81 3.88
C GLY A 108 15.14 16.19 4.49
N VAL A 109 15.30 17.22 3.66
CA VAL A 109 15.42 18.62 4.10
C VAL A 109 14.04 19.18 4.42
N ARG A 110 13.06 18.93 3.56
CA ARG A 110 11.67 19.40 3.73
C ARG A 110 10.94 18.66 4.85
N PHE A 111 11.22 17.38 5.00
CA PHE A 111 10.59 16.48 5.98
C PHE A 111 11.66 15.63 6.67
N PRO A 112 12.31 16.12 7.73
CA PRO A 112 13.40 15.42 8.42
C PRO A 112 13.03 14.02 8.93
N GLU A 113 11.75 13.79 9.21
CA GLU A 113 11.25 12.47 9.60
C GLU A 113 11.29 11.44 8.47
N LEU A 114 11.33 11.89 7.22
CA LEU A 114 11.42 11.06 6.01
C LEU A 114 12.84 10.98 5.43
N ALA A 115 13.84 11.53 6.13
CA ALA A 115 15.24 11.55 5.65
C ALA A 115 15.90 10.16 5.63
N ASP A 116 15.40 9.24 6.45
CA ASP A 116 15.99 7.91 6.61
C ASP A 116 15.20 6.85 5.84
N LYS A 117 15.81 5.68 5.63
CA LYS A 117 15.12 4.47 5.18
C LYS A 117 14.26 3.90 6.31
N VAL A 118 13.28 3.08 5.95
CA VAL A 118 12.47 2.33 6.93
C VAL A 118 13.37 1.38 7.73
N ARG A 119 13.25 1.44 9.05
CA ARG A 119 13.97 0.51 9.94
C ARG A 119 13.38 -0.89 9.84
N ARG A 120 14.22 -1.90 9.65
CA ARG A 120 13.81 -3.31 9.58
C ARG A 120 12.94 -3.75 10.77
N LYS A 121 13.25 -3.24 11.98
CA LYS A 121 12.46 -3.50 13.19
C LYS A 121 11.02 -2.97 13.07
N SER A 122 10.84 -1.78 12.47
CA SER A 122 9.51 -1.18 12.28
C SER A 122 8.69 -1.97 11.25
N TYR A 123 9.33 -2.39 10.17
CA TYR A 123 8.66 -3.24 9.17
C TYR A 123 8.23 -4.59 9.74
N ARG A 124 9.11 -5.26 10.51
CA ARG A 124 8.76 -6.52 11.18
C ARG A 124 7.58 -6.34 12.13
N LYS A 125 7.52 -5.26 12.90
CA LYS A 125 6.36 -4.96 13.75
C LYS A 125 5.07 -4.82 12.96
N LEU A 126 5.10 -4.20 11.77
CA LEU A 126 3.93 -4.10 10.90
C LEU A 126 3.48 -5.48 10.41
N LEU A 127 4.42 -6.36 10.03
CA LEU A 127 4.10 -7.71 9.63
C LEU A 127 3.50 -8.53 10.78
N ASP A 128 4.11 -8.46 11.97
CA ASP A 128 3.59 -9.13 13.17
C ASP A 128 2.18 -8.62 13.52
N TYR A 129 1.95 -7.31 13.36
CA TYR A 129 0.62 -6.70 13.56
C TYR A 129 -0.40 -7.28 12.57
N ALA A 130 -0.08 -7.35 11.28
CA ALA A 130 -0.96 -7.90 10.26
C ALA A 130 -1.31 -9.38 10.52
N VAL A 131 -0.33 -10.19 10.89
CA VAL A 131 -0.53 -11.61 11.24
C VAL A 131 -1.45 -11.73 12.47
N ASN A 132 -1.20 -10.97 13.52
CA ASN A 132 -2.02 -10.98 14.73
C ASN A 132 -3.46 -10.50 14.49
N LEU A 133 -3.67 -9.66 13.48
CA LEU A 133 -4.99 -9.21 13.06
C LEU A 133 -5.77 -10.28 12.28
N GLY A 134 -5.08 -11.25 11.68
CA GLY A 134 -5.68 -12.35 10.90
C GLY A 134 -5.55 -12.17 9.37
N VAL A 135 -4.63 -11.31 8.91
CA VAL A 135 -4.36 -11.13 7.48
C VAL A 135 -3.63 -12.36 6.93
N GLU A 136 -4.29 -13.10 6.04
CA GLU A 136 -3.73 -14.29 5.38
C GLU A 136 -3.33 -14.00 3.93
N GLN A 137 -4.09 -13.11 3.26
CA GLN A 137 -3.85 -12.74 1.88
C GLN A 137 -2.91 -11.52 1.82
N ALA A 138 -1.60 -11.76 1.91
CA ALA A 138 -0.62 -10.70 1.92
C ALA A 138 0.63 -11.00 1.09
N PHE A 139 1.17 -9.94 0.47
CA PHE A 139 2.54 -9.90 -0.05
C PHE A 139 3.42 -9.10 0.89
N TYR A 140 4.58 -9.62 1.20
CA TYR A 140 5.59 -8.94 2.00
C TYR A 140 6.99 -9.23 1.46
N GLN A 141 7.94 -8.39 1.84
CA GLN A 141 9.31 -8.52 1.37
C GLN A 141 10.17 -9.17 2.43
N GLU A 142 10.79 -10.30 2.08
CA GLU A 142 11.84 -10.92 2.89
C GLU A 142 13.23 -10.47 2.41
N GLY A 143 14.05 -9.99 3.34
CA GLY A 143 15.45 -9.67 3.10
C GLY A 143 15.75 -8.30 2.50
N GLU A 144 17.00 -8.10 2.07
CA GLU A 144 17.51 -6.86 1.44
C GLU A 144 17.18 -6.81 -0.04
N VAL A 145 15.92 -6.76 -0.44
CA VAL A 145 15.53 -6.73 -1.85
C VAL A 145 15.32 -5.30 -2.38
N ALA A 146 15.63 -4.28 -1.60
CA ALA A 146 15.73 -2.92 -2.13
C ALA A 146 17.13 -2.71 -2.75
N LYS A 147 17.45 -3.43 -3.81
CA LYS A 147 18.56 -3.07 -4.67
C LYS A 147 18.15 -1.89 -5.53
N GLU A 148 19.06 -0.97 -5.80
CA GLU A 148 18.87 0.23 -6.65
C GLU A 148 18.23 -0.03 -8.02
N SER A 149 18.16 -1.30 -8.45
CA SER A 149 17.58 -1.73 -9.73
C SER A 149 16.07 -1.46 -9.91
N PHE A 150 15.35 -1.10 -8.83
CA PHE A 150 13.92 -0.74 -8.90
C PHE A 150 13.66 0.78 -8.89
N ILE A 151 14.72 1.59 -8.84
CA ILE A 151 14.59 3.05 -8.99
C ILE A 151 14.64 3.34 -10.49
N PRO A 152 13.59 3.91 -11.09
CA PRO A 152 13.62 4.29 -12.50
C PRO A 152 14.78 5.21 -12.83
N GLU A 153 15.39 5.05 -14.01
CA GLU A 153 16.61 5.80 -14.40
C GLU A 153 16.43 7.33 -14.46
N PHE A 154 15.18 7.81 -14.59
CA PHE A 154 14.89 9.24 -14.60
C PHE A 154 15.10 9.95 -13.25
N TYR A 155 15.47 9.22 -12.19
CA TYR A 155 15.87 9.78 -10.89
C TYR A 155 17.38 9.69 -10.64
N LYS A 156 18.16 9.25 -11.62
CA LYS A 156 19.62 9.29 -11.55
C LYS A 156 20.08 10.60 -12.19
N GLU A 157 20.37 11.61 -11.39
CA GLU A 157 21.26 12.71 -11.74
C GLU A 157 22.71 12.36 -11.44
#